data_a704062435e4b57e6a7d0c299691a90c
#
_entry.id   a704062435e4b57e6a7d0c299691a90c
#
_cell.length_a   1.000
_cell.length_b   1.000
_cell.length_c   1.000
_cell.angle_alpha   90.00
_cell.angle_beta   90.00
_cell.angle_gamma   90.00
#
_symmetry.space_group_name_H-M   'P 1'
#
loop_
_entity.id
_entity.type
_entity.pdbx_description
1 polymer ?
#
loop_
_entity_poly.entity_id
_entity_poly.type
_entity_poly.pdbx_seq_one_letter_code
_entity_poly.pdbx_strand_id
1 'polypeptide(L)'
;ENARDSLSMALYSALFGLLVDRINACLNPVDDDSGPSTRISILDIFGFERFESNSFEQLCINFANEQLQQLFTRHLFKQEQREYEAENIDWRSIPFEDNQGCLDLFQSVPHGLFSILEDEVAVPRATDLTLSDKFRALLGTNPHFCPARRTPLQFSIRHYAGTVGYDTAGFLEKNRDSLSAGLEALIEGSGHCLLP
;
A
#
# COMPACT_ATOMS: atom_id res chain seq x y z
N GLU A 1 -5.74 19.03 -19.09
CA GLU A 1 -6.29 18.50 -17.82
C GLU A 1 -5.24 17.68 -17.08
N ASN A 2 -4.61 16.68 -17.67
CA ASN A 2 -3.64 15.81 -17.00
C ASN A 2 -2.46 16.58 -16.34
N ALA A 3 -1.89 17.59 -17.03
CA ALA A 3 -0.78 18.38 -16.49
C ALA A 3 -1.17 19.21 -15.25
N ARG A 4 -2.39 19.76 -15.24
CA ARG A 4 -2.94 20.46 -14.08
C ARG A 4 -3.12 19.51 -12.90
N ASP A 5 -3.66 18.34 -13.16
CA ASP A 5 -4.00 17.35 -12.14
C ASP A 5 -2.72 16.73 -11.55
N SER A 6 -1.73 16.40 -12.39
CA SER A 6 -0.39 15.98 -11.93
C SER A 6 0.31 17.05 -11.09
N LEU A 7 0.23 18.32 -11.50
CA LEU A 7 0.78 19.44 -10.72
C LEU A 7 0.09 19.56 -9.36
N SER A 8 -1.23 19.45 -9.32
CA SER A 8 -2.01 19.52 -8.06
C SER A 8 -1.65 18.38 -7.11
N MET A 9 -1.48 17.15 -7.62
CA MET A 9 -1.04 16.00 -6.84
C MET A 9 0.36 16.19 -6.27
N ALA A 10 1.31 16.67 -7.08
CA ALA A 10 2.67 16.93 -6.64
C ALA A 10 2.74 18.02 -5.56
N LEU A 11 2.01 19.13 -5.73
CA LEU A 11 1.93 20.19 -4.73
C LEU A 11 1.31 19.70 -3.42
N TYR A 12 0.26 18.90 -3.50
CA TYR A 12 -0.36 18.32 -2.32
C TYR A 12 0.61 17.37 -1.59
N SER A 13 1.31 16.52 -2.32
CA SER A 13 2.29 15.58 -1.76
C SER A 13 3.44 16.33 -1.06
N ALA A 14 3.99 17.37 -1.70
CA ALA A 14 5.04 18.19 -1.12
C ALA A 14 4.57 18.93 0.16
N LEU A 15 3.36 19.52 0.12
CA LEU A 15 2.77 20.17 1.29
C LEU A 15 2.53 19.19 2.44
N PHE A 16 2.01 18.01 2.13
CA PHE A 16 1.77 16.97 3.13
C PHE A 16 3.10 16.51 3.76
N GLY A 17 4.14 16.26 2.96
CA GLY A 17 5.47 15.92 3.46
C GLY A 17 6.03 17.00 4.39
N LEU A 18 5.97 18.27 3.98
CA LEU A 18 6.39 19.40 4.81
C LEU A 18 5.66 19.45 6.16
N LEU A 19 4.34 19.24 6.16
CA LEU A 19 3.54 19.22 7.39
C LEU A 19 3.96 18.06 8.31
N VAL A 20 4.16 16.86 7.76
CA VAL A 20 4.63 15.70 8.52
C VAL A 20 6.00 15.96 9.15
N ASP A 21 6.94 16.51 8.37
CA ASP A 21 8.28 16.85 8.86
C ASP A 21 8.23 17.90 9.98
N ARG A 22 7.40 18.93 9.83
CA ARG A 22 7.20 19.95 10.86
C ARG A 22 6.59 19.38 12.13
N ILE A 23 5.59 18.52 12.02
CA ILE A 23 4.96 17.84 13.15
C ILE A 23 6.00 16.96 13.86
N ASN A 24 6.75 16.15 13.10
CA ASN A 24 7.80 15.29 13.65
C ASN A 24 8.90 16.08 14.37
N ALA A 25 9.32 17.20 13.80
CA ALA A 25 10.30 18.09 14.44
C ALA A 25 9.78 18.69 15.76
N CYS A 26 8.48 19.00 15.83
CA CYS A 26 7.87 19.49 17.07
C CYS A 26 7.73 18.40 18.15
N LEU A 27 7.41 17.16 17.72
CA LEU A 27 7.18 16.02 18.62
C LEU A 27 8.50 15.37 19.11
N ASN A 28 9.57 15.50 18.33
CA ASN A 28 10.89 14.94 18.63
C ASN A 28 11.92 16.09 18.67
N PRO A 29 11.93 16.95 19.69
CA PRO A 29 12.97 17.95 19.82
C PRO A 29 14.35 17.26 19.91
N VAL A 30 15.27 17.69 19.07
CA VAL A 30 16.57 17.05 18.78
C VAL A 30 17.57 17.28 19.92
N ASP A 31 17.31 17.63 21.07
CA ASP A 31 18.30 17.85 22.15
C ASP A 31 17.75 17.39 23.51
N ASP A 32 17.89 16.10 23.79
CA ASP A 32 18.10 15.71 25.18
C ASP A 32 19.20 14.62 25.22
N ASP A 33 20.36 15.01 25.73
CA ASP A 33 21.55 14.19 25.97
C ASP A 33 21.31 13.15 27.10
N SER A 34 20.06 12.91 27.45
CA SER A 34 19.57 12.04 28.52
C SER A 34 19.38 10.59 28.10
N GLY A 35 20.39 9.95 27.47
CA GLY A 35 20.43 8.47 27.32
C GLY A 35 19.28 7.84 26.50
N PRO A 36 19.20 6.51 26.44
CA PRO A 36 18.18 5.81 25.65
C PRO A 36 16.75 6.10 26.17
N SER A 37 16.00 6.89 25.42
CA SER A 37 14.61 7.21 25.78
C SER A 37 13.68 6.05 25.41
N THR A 38 12.85 5.59 26.34
CA THR A 38 11.77 4.64 26.07
C THR A 38 10.61 5.37 25.42
N ARG A 39 10.16 4.90 24.25
CA ARG A 39 9.04 5.49 23.51
C ARG A 39 7.81 4.59 23.58
N ILE A 40 6.66 5.20 23.80
CA ILE A 40 5.35 4.56 23.64
C ILE A 40 4.69 5.24 22.45
N SER A 41 4.30 4.45 21.44
CA SER A 41 3.66 4.95 20.23
C SER A 41 2.24 4.41 20.12
N ILE A 42 1.33 5.22 19.61
CA ILE A 42 -0.05 4.83 19.32
C ILE A 42 -0.23 4.92 17.80
N LEU A 43 -0.67 3.82 17.20
CA LEU A 43 -1.02 3.76 15.78
C LEU A 43 -2.53 3.89 15.64
N ASP A 44 -2.97 4.89 14.87
CA ASP A 44 -4.37 5.08 14.50
C ASP A 44 -4.46 5.17 12.97
N ILE A 45 -5.01 4.11 12.35
CA ILE A 45 -5.16 3.99 10.90
C ILE A 45 -6.57 3.53 10.54
N PHE A 46 -6.93 3.65 9.26
CA PHE A 46 -8.15 3.03 8.74
C PHE A 46 -8.10 1.51 8.98
N GLY A 47 -9.20 0.96 9.52
CA GLY A 47 -9.37 -0.49 9.61
C GLY A 47 -9.63 -1.11 8.23
N PHE A 48 -9.82 -2.42 8.22
CA PHE A 48 -10.16 -3.17 7.01
C PHE A 48 -11.49 -2.69 6.43
N GLU A 49 -11.50 -2.34 5.13
CA GLU A 49 -12.67 -1.78 4.45
C GLU A 49 -13.30 -2.77 3.47
N ARG A 50 -14.62 -2.88 3.53
CA ARG A 50 -15.42 -3.67 2.61
C ARG A 50 -16.75 -2.98 2.38
N PHE A 51 -16.86 -2.27 1.26
CA PHE A 51 -18.07 -1.57 0.82
C PHE A 51 -18.74 -2.33 -0.33
N GLU A 52 -19.89 -1.83 -0.78
CA GLU A 52 -20.55 -2.32 -1.99
C GLU A 52 -19.70 -2.07 -3.24
N SER A 53 -18.99 -0.94 -3.28
CA SER A 53 -18.03 -0.58 -4.33
C SER A 53 -16.69 -0.24 -3.70
N ASN A 54 -15.63 -0.93 -4.11
CA ASN A 54 -14.28 -0.68 -3.63
C ASN A 54 -13.38 -0.38 -4.82
N SER A 55 -12.62 0.71 -4.73
CA SER A 55 -11.69 1.17 -5.75
C SER A 55 -10.24 1.03 -5.27
N PHE A 56 -9.33 1.76 -5.89
CA PHE A 56 -7.89 1.72 -5.61
C PHE A 56 -7.56 2.11 -4.16
N GLU A 57 -8.28 3.09 -3.60
CA GLU A 57 -8.08 3.52 -2.21
C GLU A 57 -8.32 2.37 -1.21
N GLN A 58 -9.43 1.63 -1.36
CA GLN A 58 -9.74 0.49 -0.51
C GLN A 58 -8.74 -0.65 -0.71
N LEU A 59 -8.22 -0.82 -1.94
CA LEU A 59 -7.16 -1.79 -2.21
C LEU A 59 -5.90 -1.46 -1.41
N CYS A 60 -5.47 -0.20 -1.40
CA CYS A 60 -4.30 0.27 -0.65
C CYS A 60 -4.51 0.18 0.87
N ILE A 61 -5.69 0.59 1.37
CA ILE A 61 -6.04 0.50 2.79
C ILE A 61 -6.02 -0.96 3.25
N ASN A 62 -6.64 -1.86 2.50
CA ASN A 62 -6.68 -3.28 2.84
C ASN A 62 -5.30 -3.94 2.72
N PHE A 63 -4.47 -3.53 1.78
CA PHE A 63 -3.07 -3.97 1.71
C PHE A 63 -2.27 -3.52 2.93
N ALA A 64 -2.41 -2.28 3.40
CA ALA A 64 -1.77 -1.81 4.63
C ALA A 64 -2.22 -2.63 5.85
N ASN A 65 -3.51 -2.93 5.95
CA ASN A 65 -4.04 -3.81 7.01
C ASN A 65 -3.51 -5.24 6.91
N GLU A 66 -3.33 -5.77 5.69
CA GLU A 66 -2.73 -7.08 5.46
C GLU A 66 -1.26 -7.13 5.96
N GLN A 67 -0.49 -6.07 5.69
CA GLN A 67 0.89 -5.95 6.19
C GLN A 67 0.95 -5.85 7.71
N LEU A 68 0.05 -5.08 8.32
CA LEU A 68 -0.03 -4.96 9.78
C LEU A 68 -0.41 -6.28 10.44
N GLN A 69 -1.35 -7.02 9.85
CA GLN A 69 -1.72 -8.35 10.32
C GLN A 69 -0.51 -9.30 10.28
N GLN A 70 0.27 -9.27 9.20
CA GLN A 70 1.48 -10.08 9.10
C GLN A 70 2.55 -9.69 10.13
N LEU A 71 2.75 -8.39 10.33
CA LEU A 71 3.68 -7.88 11.34
C LEU A 71 3.26 -8.35 12.74
N PHE A 72 1.98 -8.23 13.07
CA PHE A 72 1.41 -8.67 14.34
C PHE A 72 1.58 -10.18 14.54
N THR A 73 1.24 -10.96 13.52
CA THR A 73 1.39 -12.42 13.54
C THR A 73 2.85 -12.86 13.74
N ARG A 74 3.79 -12.21 13.02
CA ARG A 74 5.22 -12.51 13.19
C ARG A 74 5.71 -12.16 14.59
N HIS A 75 5.30 -11.02 15.12
CA HIS A 75 5.80 -10.54 16.41
C HIS A 75 5.23 -11.35 17.56
N LEU A 76 3.92 -11.53 17.62
CA LEU A 76 3.29 -12.23 18.74
C LEU A 76 3.46 -13.77 18.68
N PHE A 77 3.29 -14.36 17.51
CA PHE A 77 3.30 -15.83 17.46
C PHE A 77 4.70 -16.40 17.21
N LYS A 78 5.45 -15.90 16.23
CA LYS A 78 6.74 -16.50 15.88
C LYS A 78 7.85 -16.15 16.87
N GLN A 79 7.82 -14.96 17.45
CA GLN A 79 8.86 -14.52 18.38
C GLN A 79 8.63 -15.10 19.77
N GLU A 80 7.41 -14.98 20.29
CA GLU A 80 7.08 -15.56 21.60
C GLU A 80 7.22 -17.08 21.63
N GLN A 81 6.83 -17.77 20.55
CA GLN A 81 7.04 -19.21 20.45
C GLN A 81 8.52 -19.60 20.57
N ARG A 82 9.41 -18.84 19.93
CA ARG A 82 10.86 -19.09 20.04
C ARG A 82 11.39 -18.85 21.45
N GLU A 83 10.85 -17.84 22.14
CA GLU A 83 11.23 -17.56 23.52
C GLU A 83 10.76 -18.70 24.46
N TYR A 84 9.53 -19.20 24.30
CA TYR A 84 9.03 -20.33 25.07
C TYR A 84 9.82 -21.61 24.82
N GLU A 85 10.19 -21.88 23.56
CA GLU A 85 11.05 -23.01 23.21
C GLU A 85 12.45 -22.87 23.83
N ALA A 86 13.04 -21.67 23.80
CA ALA A 86 14.35 -21.41 24.39
C ALA A 86 14.36 -21.52 25.91
N GLU A 87 13.27 -21.17 26.57
CA GLU A 87 13.08 -21.27 28.03
C GLU A 87 12.55 -22.63 28.50
N ASN A 88 12.36 -23.60 27.59
CA ASN A 88 11.78 -24.92 27.85
C ASN A 88 10.41 -24.84 28.53
N ILE A 89 9.59 -23.87 28.19
CA ILE A 89 8.22 -23.77 28.64
C ILE A 89 7.37 -24.70 27.80
N ASP A 90 6.65 -25.64 28.50
CA ASP A 90 5.71 -26.54 27.81
C ASP A 90 4.49 -25.75 27.33
N TRP A 91 4.41 -25.49 26.05
CA TRP A 91 3.30 -24.78 25.44
C TRP A 91 2.78 -25.52 24.20
N ARG A 92 1.52 -25.33 23.90
CA ARG A 92 0.92 -25.90 22.69
C ARG A 92 1.01 -24.91 21.56
N SER A 93 1.61 -25.30 20.44
CA SER A 93 1.61 -24.51 19.22
C SER A 93 0.18 -24.15 18.82
N ILE A 94 -0.10 -22.85 18.73
CA ILE A 94 -1.38 -22.35 18.25
C ILE A 94 -1.27 -22.23 16.73
N PRO A 95 -2.08 -22.98 15.96
CA PRO A 95 -2.10 -22.81 14.52
C PRO A 95 -2.61 -21.41 14.16
N PHE A 96 -1.90 -20.70 13.30
CA PHE A 96 -2.32 -19.42 12.75
C PHE A 96 -2.28 -19.47 11.23
N GLU A 97 -3.16 -18.72 10.59
CA GLU A 97 -3.12 -18.56 9.14
C GLU A 97 -2.06 -17.50 8.77
N ASP A 98 -1.06 -17.95 7.99
CA ASP A 98 -0.03 -17.05 7.46
C ASP A 98 -0.58 -16.36 6.21
N ASN A 99 -0.74 -15.04 6.28
CA ASN A 99 -1.25 -14.26 5.18
C ASN A 99 -0.16 -13.80 4.17
N GLN A 100 1.04 -14.39 4.25
CA GLN A 100 2.16 -14.06 3.34
C GLN A 100 1.76 -14.26 1.88
N GLY A 101 1.00 -15.31 1.55
CA GLY A 101 0.53 -15.55 0.17
C GLY A 101 -0.35 -14.43 -0.39
N CYS A 102 -1.14 -13.77 0.47
CA CYS A 102 -1.89 -12.57 0.08
C CYS A 102 -0.96 -11.37 -0.14
N LEU A 103 0.02 -11.16 0.72
CA LEU A 103 1.03 -10.10 0.54
C LEU A 103 1.86 -10.31 -0.73
N ASP A 104 2.24 -11.55 -1.03
CA ASP A 104 2.97 -11.89 -2.24
C ASP A 104 2.15 -11.58 -3.51
N LEU A 105 0.82 -11.74 -3.47
CA LEU A 105 -0.06 -11.31 -4.56
C LEU A 105 0.09 -9.82 -4.87
N PHE A 106 0.31 -8.97 -3.86
CA PHE A 106 0.49 -7.53 -4.05
C PHE A 106 1.91 -7.14 -4.45
N GLN A 107 2.93 -7.74 -3.81
CA GLN A 107 4.30 -7.22 -3.77
C GLN A 107 5.27 -7.98 -4.68
N SER A 108 4.93 -9.16 -5.19
CA SER A 108 5.85 -9.96 -5.99
C SER A 108 6.31 -9.21 -7.23
N VAL A 109 7.63 -9.22 -7.47
CA VAL A 109 8.22 -8.66 -8.69
C VAL A 109 8.65 -9.83 -9.60
N PRO A 110 8.29 -9.81 -10.86
CA PRO A 110 7.56 -8.78 -11.63
C PRO A 110 6.03 -8.96 -11.68
N HIS A 111 5.45 -9.93 -11.01
CA HIS A 111 4.07 -10.39 -11.21
C HIS A 111 3.13 -10.14 -10.03
N GLY A 112 3.42 -9.17 -9.17
CA GLY A 112 2.47 -8.70 -8.17
C GLY A 112 1.51 -7.64 -8.72
N LEU A 113 0.39 -7.41 -8.05
CA LEU A 113 -0.62 -6.43 -8.46
C LEU A 113 -0.02 -5.03 -8.70
N PHE A 114 0.84 -4.57 -7.78
CA PHE A 114 1.44 -3.24 -7.90
C PHE A 114 2.47 -3.16 -9.02
N SER A 115 3.30 -4.20 -9.21
CA SER A 115 4.27 -4.23 -10.31
C SER A 115 3.57 -4.24 -11.68
N ILE A 116 2.49 -5.02 -11.82
CA ILE A 116 1.70 -5.05 -13.06
C ILE A 116 1.03 -3.70 -13.33
N LEU A 117 0.52 -3.04 -12.27
CA LEU A 117 -0.09 -1.71 -12.37
C LEU A 117 0.94 -0.65 -12.80
N GLU A 118 2.11 -0.63 -12.18
CA GLU A 118 3.21 0.28 -12.51
C GLU A 118 3.66 0.11 -13.97
N ASP A 119 3.87 -1.12 -14.40
CA ASP A 119 4.21 -1.44 -15.80
C ASP A 119 3.12 -0.96 -16.77
N GLU A 120 1.83 -1.13 -16.42
CA GLU A 120 0.73 -0.74 -17.28
C GLU A 120 0.53 0.78 -17.34
N VAL A 121 0.79 1.50 -16.27
CA VAL A 121 0.77 2.97 -16.23
C VAL A 121 1.77 3.55 -17.25
N ALA A 122 2.92 2.92 -17.40
CA ALA A 122 3.96 3.34 -18.35
C ALA A 122 3.62 3.04 -19.83
N VAL A 123 2.63 2.16 -20.10
CA VAL A 123 2.27 1.79 -21.47
C VAL A 123 1.42 2.89 -22.13
N PRO A 124 1.83 3.42 -23.30
CA PRO A 124 1.01 4.37 -24.06
C PRO A 124 -0.34 3.76 -24.45
N ARG A 125 -1.42 4.50 -24.25
CA ARG A 125 -2.81 4.09 -24.53
C ARG A 125 -3.32 2.90 -23.72
N ALA A 126 -2.68 2.52 -22.62
CA ALA A 126 -3.23 1.57 -21.68
C ALA A 126 -4.59 2.04 -21.14
N THR A 127 -5.48 1.08 -20.90
CA THR A 127 -6.82 1.28 -20.35
C THR A 127 -7.02 0.39 -19.14
N ASP A 128 -7.98 0.72 -18.28
CA ASP A 128 -8.32 -0.12 -17.12
C ASP A 128 -8.73 -1.54 -17.54
N LEU A 129 -9.24 -1.71 -18.78
CA LEU A 129 -9.55 -3.03 -19.34
C LEU A 129 -8.27 -3.83 -19.64
N THR A 130 -7.25 -3.21 -20.26
CA THR A 130 -5.96 -3.88 -20.53
C THR A 130 -5.26 -4.26 -19.25
N LEU A 131 -5.34 -3.40 -18.20
CA LEU A 131 -4.86 -3.72 -16.86
C LEU A 131 -5.58 -4.94 -16.27
N SER A 132 -6.92 -4.95 -16.32
CA SER A 132 -7.72 -6.05 -15.80
C SER A 132 -7.43 -7.37 -16.52
N ASP A 133 -7.22 -7.33 -17.83
CA ASP A 133 -6.85 -8.52 -18.63
C ASP A 133 -5.45 -9.03 -18.23
N LYS A 134 -4.48 -8.15 -17.95
CA LYS A 134 -3.17 -8.54 -17.41
C LYS A 134 -3.30 -9.17 -16.03
N PHE A 135 -4.08 -8.58 -15.13
CA PHE A 135 -4.34 -9.18 -13.82
C PHE A 135 -4.91 -10.60 -13.96
N ARG A 136 -5.87 -10.83 -14.86
CA ARG A 136 -6.43 -12.15 -15.09
C ARG A 136 -5.41 -13.13 -15.65
N ALA A 137 -4.61 -12.69 -16.61
CA ALA A 137 -3.64 -13.54 -17.29
C ALA A 137 -2.50 -13.96 -16.35
N LEU A 138 -1.98 -13.05 -15.54
CA LEU A 138 -0.80 -13.27 -14.72
C LEU A 138 -1.14 -13.79 -13.31
N LEU A 139 -2.26 -13.33 -12.74
CA LEU A 139 -2.65 -13.66 -11.37
C LEU A 139 -3.77 -14.70 -11.27
N GLY A 140 -4.36 -15.10 -12.39
CA GLY A 140 -5.54 -16.00 -12.42
C GLY A 140 -5.34 -17.36 -11.75
N THR A 141 -4.11 -17.80 -11.56
CA THR A 141 -3.75 -19.04 -10.86
C THR A 141 -3.44 -18.85 -9.37
N ASN A 142 -3.31 -17.60 -8.92
CA ASN A 142 -3.02 -17.32 -7.52
C ASN A 142 -4.26 -17.60 -6.65
N PRO A 143 -4.14 -18.36 -5.54
CA PRO A 143 -5.28 -18.75 -4.71
C PRO A 143 -5.99 -17.57 -4.03
N HIS A 144 -5.29 -16.44 -3.87
CA HIS A 144 -5.86 -15.22 -3.29
C HIS A 144 -6.55 -14.33 -4.32
N PHE A 145 -6.30 -14.51 -5.62
CA PHE A 145 -6.91 -13.73 -6.69
C PHE A 145 -8.11 -14.45 -7.31
N CYS A 146 -9.24 -13.77 -7.38
CA CYS A 146 -10.48 -14.32 -7.94
C CYS A 146 -10.99 -13.38 -9.06
N PRO A 147 -10.75 -13.68 -10.34
CA PRO A 147 -11.26 -12.87 -11.45
C PRO A 147 -12.79 -12.97 -11.52
N ALA A 148 -13.46 -11.83 -11.72
CA ALA A 148 -14.91 -11.84 -11.95
C ALA A 148 -15.25 -12.42 -13.33
N ARG A 149 -16.27 -13.28 -13.40
CA ARG A 149 -16.66 -13.94 -14.65
C ARG A 149 -17.49 -13.08 -15.59
N ARG A 150 -18.26 -12.14 -15.05
CA ARG A 150 -19.27 -11.37 -15.82
C ARG A 150 -18.91 -9.90 -16.01
N THR A 151 -18.07 -9.36 -15.17
CA THR A 151 -17.67 -7.94 -15.15
C THR A 151 -16.18 -7.84 -15.46
N PRO A 152 -15.80 -7.37 -16.66
CA PRO A 152 -14.40 -7.38 -17.09
C PRO A 152 -13.47 -6.53 -16.22
N LEU A 153 -13.95 -5.46 -15.61
CA LEU A 153 -13.16 -4.56 -14.75
C LEU A 153 -13.12 -4.99 -13.28
N GLN A 154 -13.77 -6.10 -12.90
CA GLN A 154 -13.85 -6.50 -11.52
C GLN A 154 -13.03 -7.75 -11.22
N PHE A 155 -12.45 -7.77 -10.03
CA PHE A 155 -11.80 -8.93 -9.45
C PHE A 155 -12.05 -8.94 -7.93
N SER A 156 -11.73 -10.02 -7.26
CA SER A 156 -11.79 -10.10 -5.82
C SER A 156 -10.49 -10.65 -5.25
N ILE A 157 -10.16 -10.24 -4.03
CA ILE A 157 -9.01 -10.75 -3.29
C ILE A 157 -9.48 -11.41 -2.00
N ARG A 158 -8.90 -12.56 -1.69
CA ARG A 158 -9.07 -13.22 -0.39
C ARG A 158 -8.03 -12.69 0.58
N HIS A 159 -8.42 -11.74 1.40
CA HIS A 159 -7.65 -11.19 2.48
C HIS A 159 -7.80 -12.05 3.76
N TYR A 160 -6.96 -11.76 4.78
CA TYR A 160 -7.09 -12.39 6.10
C TYR A 160 -8.47 -12.16 6.72
N ALA A 161 -9.05 -10.97 6.53
CA ALA A 161 -10.35 -10.59 7.10
C ALA A 161 -11.55 -11.01 6.23
N GLY A 162 -11.33 -11.57 5.04
CA GLY A 162 -12.37 -12.04 4.13
C GLY A 162 -12.16 -11.64 2.68
N THR A 163 -13.11 -12.00 1.82
CA THR A 163 -13.03 -11.70 0.39
C THR A 163 -13.65 -10.34 0.08
N VAL A 164 -12.90 -9.50 -0.62
CA VAL A 164 -13.34 -8.17 -1.07
C VAL A 164 -13.28 -8.08 -2.59
N GLY A 165 -14.35 -7.57 -3.20
CA GLY A 165 -14.40 -7.25 -4.62
C GLY A 165 -13.93 -5.84 -4.89
N TYR A 166 -13.12 -5.66 -5.94
CA TYR A 166 -12.58 -4.39 -6.38
C TYR A 166 -12.94 -4.11 -7.82
N ASP A 167 -13.09 -2.84 -8.18
CA ASP A 167 -13.29 -2.37 -9.53
C ASP A 167 -12.05 -1.61 -10.00
N THR A 168 -11.47 -2.02 -11.13
CA THR A 168 -10.27 -1.42 -11.71
C THR A 168 -10.53 -0.08 -12.38
N ALA A 169 -11.79 0.35 -12.50
CA ALA A 169 -12.11 1.63 -13.11
C ALA A 169 -11.37 2.79 -12.42
N GLY A 170 -10.61 3.55 -13.19
CA GLY A 170 -9.82 4.68 -12.73
C GLY A 170 -8.48 4.31 -12.09
N PHE A 171 -8.07 3.05 -12.01
CA PHE A 171 -6.79 2.65 -11.41
C PHE A 171 -5.60 3.28 -12.13
N LEU A 172 -5.59 3.25 -13.46
CA LEU A 172 -4.48 3.86 -14.21
C LEU A 172 -4.44 5.38 -14.06
N GLU A 173 -5.60 6.03 -14.07
CA GLU A 173 -5.67 7.49 -13.91
C GLU A 173 -5.16 7.92 -12.53
N LYS A 174 -5.57 7.23 -11.49
CA LYS A 174 -5.13 7.48 -10.09
C LYS A 174 -3.63 7.24 -9.86
N ASN A 175 -2.97 6.49 -10.74
CA ASN A 175 -1.54 6.18 -10.66
C ASN A 175 -0.68 6.89 -11.72
N ARG A 176 -1.27 7.77 -12.55
CA ARG A 176 -0.57 8.64 -13.49
C ARG A 176 -0.22 9.96 -12.82
N ASP A 177 0.71 9.95 -11.91
CA ASP A 177 1.13 11.11 -11.11
C ASP A 177 2.44 11.75 -11.57
N SER A 178 3.09 11.21 -12.61
CA SER A 178 4.35 11.73 -13.09
C SER A 178 4.22 13.17 -13.64
N LEU A 179 4.95 14.08 -13.04
CA LEU A 179 5.16 15.43 -13.60
C LEU A 179 5.91 15.33 -14.91
N SER A 180 5.55 16.18 -15.88
CA SER A 180 6.40 16.35 -17.05
C SER A 180 7.69 17.09 -16.66
N ALA A 181 8.82 16.75 -17.29
CA ALA A 181 10.11 17.40 -17.04
C ALA A 181 10.06 18.94 -17.14
N GLY A 182 9.17 19.47 -17.97
CA GLY A 182 8.96 20.93 -18.07
C GLY A 182 8.26 21.53 -16.84
N LEU A 183 7.36 20.80 -16.19
CA LEU A 183 6.72 21.23 -14.95
C LEU A 183 7.66 21.08 -13.75
N GLU A 184 8.47 20.02 -13.71
CA GLU A 184 9.51 19.86 -12.68
C GLU A 184 10.50 21.05 -12.74
N ALA A 185 11.02 21.37 -13.91
CA ALA A 185 11.93 22.51 -14.07
C ALA A 185 11.30 23.86 -13.68
N LEU A 186 9.98 24.02 -13.89
CA LEU A 186 9.25 25.23 -13.46
C LEU A 186 9.11 25.30 -11.94
N ILE A 187 8.86 24.17 -11.29
CA ILE A 187 8.76 24.08 -9.83
C ILE A 187 10.12 24.35 -9.19
N GLU A 188 11.17 23.68 -9.63
CA GLU A 188 12.54 23.88 -9.16
C GLU A 188 13.03 25.31 -9.37
N GLY A 189 12.62 25.96 -10.47
CA GLY A 189 12.97 27.35 -10.77
C GLY A 189 12.14 28.39 -10.03
N SER A 190 11.09 28.01 -9.31
CA SER A 190 10.13 28.99 -8.75
C SER A 190 10.69 29.78 -7.55
N GLY A 191 11.68 29.28 -6.84
CA GLY A 191 12.21 29.91 -5.63
C GLY A 191 11.20 30.10 -4.49
N HIS A 192 10.01 29.53 -4.60
CA HIS A 192 8.98 29.64 -3.58
C HIS A 192 9.28 28.67 -2.41
N CYS A 193 9.13 29.14 -1.17
CA CYS A 193 9.52 28.38 0.03
C CYS A 193 8.70 27.07 0.28
N LEU A 194 7.63 26.86 -0.44
CA LEU A 194 6.81 25.64 -0.39
C LEU A 194 7.10 24.66 -1.55
N LEU A 195 7.96 25.08 -2.49
CA LEU A 195 8.38 24.27 -3.62
C LEU A 195 9.86 23.97 -3.42
N PRO A 196 10.25 22.71 -3.50
CA PRO A 196 11.64 22.29 -3.27
C PRO A 196 12.59 22.87 -4.30
#